data_02703b8249ef7a36522324cc3bb3ddc9
#
_entry.id   02703b8249ef7a36522324cc3bb3ddc9
#
_cell.length_a   1.000
_cell.length_b   1.000
_cell.length_c   1.000
_cell.angle_alpha   90.00
_cell.angle_beta   90.00
_cell.angle_gamma   90.00
#
_symmetry.space_group_name_H-M   'P 1'
#
loop_
_entity.id
_entity.type
_entity.pdbx_description
1 polymer ?
#
loop_
_entity_poly.entity_id
_entity_poly.type
_entity_poly.pdbx_seq_one_letter_code
_entity_poly.pdbx_strand_id
1 'polypeptide(L)'
;NIANAEAEAMEEIAGYLRPVYDTDAVFSASGDDRNRLIVMYTADIVLYHLTASQPQKMGSEIRKERYDRAIKWLEGVQAGKIIPDLPLKVAEDGTSGFGTSFHSSPKLRHDW
;
A
#
# COMPACT_ATOMS: atom_id res chain seq x y z
N ASN A 1 -0.53 11.09 18.13
CA ASN A 1 -1.63 11.88 17.60
C ASN A 1 -1.90 11.48 16.15
N ILE A 2 -2.87 12.12 15.55
CA ILE A 2 -3.30 11.74 14.21
C ILE A 2 -2.18 11.91 13.18
N ALA A 3 -1.45 13.01 13.25
CA ALA A 3 -0.38 13.24 12.27
C ALA A 3 0.70 12.17 12.36
N ASN A 4 1.05 11.75 13.56
CA ASN A 4 2.04 10.70 13.72
C ASN A 4 1.50 9.37 13.22
N ALA A 5 0.23 9.08 13.52
CA ALA A 5 -0.37 7.84 13.06
C ALA A 5 -0.44 7.78 11.53
N GLU A 6 -0.74 8.93 10.90
CA GLU A 6 -0.75 8.99 9.44
C GLU A 6 0.64 8.73 8.86
N ALA A 7 1.65 9.36 9.42
CA ALA A 7 3.01 9.18 8.93
C ALA A 7 3.44 7.72 9.08
N GLU A 8 3.11 7.11 10.21
CA GLU A 8 3.44 5.71 10.44
C GLU A 8 2.72 4.80 9.47
N ALA A 9 1.43 5.07 9.23
CA ALA A 9 0.66 4.25 8.30
C ALA A 9 1.22 4.34 6.89
N MET A 10 1.54 5.55 6.46
CA MET A 10 2.08 5.74 5.10
C MET A 10 3.42 5.06 4.94
N GLU A 11 4.28 5.12 5.95
CA GLU A 11 5.56 4.45 5.86
C GLU A 11 5.40 2.93 5.87
N GLU A 12 4.46 2.43 6.66
CA GLU A 12 4.20 1.00 6.69
C GLU A 12 3.76 0.50 5.33
N ILE A 13 2.83 1.22 4.69
CA ILE A 13 2.36 0.87 3.35
C ILE A 13 3.50 0.98 2.35
N ALA A 14 4.27 2.07 2.43
CA ALA A 14 5.36 2.29 1.49
C ALA A 14 6.38 1.16 1.55
N GLY A 15 6.58 0.58 2.73
CA GLY A 15 7.51 -0.53 2.86
C GLY A 15 7.15 -1.73 2.01
N TYR A 16 5.85 -1.97 1.80
CA TYR A 16 5.41 -3.06 0.93
C TYR A 16 5.47 -2.68 -0.55
N LEU A 17 5.29 -1.41 -0.88
CA LEU A 17 5.13 -0.98 -2.27
C LEU A 17 6.44 -0.54 -2.92
N ARG A 18 7.39 -0.09 -2.11
CA ARG A 18 8.58 0.59 -2.62
C ARG A 18 9.38 -0.18 -3.65
N PRO A 19 9.48 -1.51 -3.58
CA PRO A 19 10.28 -2.22 -4.59
C PRO A 19 9.76 -2.06 -6.02
N VAL A 20 8.47 -1.86 -6.22
CA VAL A 20 7.87 -1.84 -7.55
C VAL A 20 7.22 -0.50 -7.87
N TYR A 21 6.68 0.18 -6.86
CA TYR A 21 5.84 1.35 -7.08
C TYR A 21 6.53 2.62 -6.60
N ASP A 22 6.16 3.73 -7.22
CA ASP A 22 6.66 5.05 -6.85
C ASP A 22 5.81 5.56 -5.69
N THR A 23 6.27 5.31 -4.47
CA THR A 23 5.47 5.63 -3.29
C THR A 23 5.30 7.13 -3.09
N ASP A 24 6.26 7.95 -3.54
CA ASP A 24 6.07 9.39 -3.48
C ASP A 24 4.88 9.81 -4.32
N ALA A 25 4.76 9.25 -5.52
CA ALA A 25 3.64 9.55 -6.39
C ALA A 25 2.34 9.02 -5.80
N VAL A 26 2.38 7.82 -5.20
CA VAL A 26 1.19 7.24 -4.60
C VAL A 26 0.62 8.17 -3.53
N PHE A 27 1.46 8.68 -2.65
CA PHE A 27 0.98 9.43 -1.50
C PHE A 27 0.85 10.93 -1.76
N SER A 28 1.35 11.42 -2.89
CA SER A 28 1.16 12.82 -3.24
C SER A 28 -0.06 13.03 -4.13
N ALA A 29 -0.67 11.97 -4.62
CA ALA A 29 -1.88 12.09 -5.42
C ALA A 29 -3.02 12.67 -4.58
N SER A 30 -3.92 13.39 -5.22
CA SER A 30 -5.02 14.02 -4.51
C SER A 30 -6.31 13.86 -5.31
N GLY A 31 -7.42 14.02 -4.60
CA GLY A 31 -8.73 13.94 -5.22
C GLY A 31 -8.98 12.61 -5.90
N ASP A 32 -9.48 12.66 -7.11
CA ASP A 32 -9.83 11.46 -7.85
C ASP A 32 -8.61 10.70 -8.38
N ASP A 33 -7.43 11.30 -8.31
CA ASP A 33 -6.22 10.62 -8.73
C ASP A 33 -5.74 9.59 -7.72
N ARG A 34 -6.30 9.59 -6.51
CA ARG A 34 -5.89 8.65 -5.48
C ARG A 34 -6.49 7.28 -5.76
N ASN A 35 -5.70 6.24 -5.50
CA ASN A 35 -6.22 4.88 -5.54
C ASN A 35 -7.14 4.66 -4.34
N ARG A 36 -8.36 4.21 -4.61
CA ARG A 36 -9.38 4.10 -3.56
C ARG A 36 -9.03 3.09 -2.49
N LEU A 37 -8.38 1.98 -2.89
CA LEU A 37 -7.97 0.98 -1.89
C LEU A 37 -6.85 1.51 -1.01
N ILE A 38 -5.92 2.26 -1.58
CA ILE A 38 -4.86 2.86 -0.77
C ILE A 38 -5.47 3.83 0.24
N VAL A 39 -6.47 4.62 -0.19
CA VAL A 39 -7.13 5.53 0.76
C VAL A 39 -7.78 4.74 1.89
N MET A 40 -8.51 3.68 1.55
CA MET A 40 -9.23 2.90 2.54
C MET A 40 -8.27 2.21 3.50
N TYR A 41 -7.24 1.56 2.97
CA TYR A 41 -6.32 0.82 3.82
C TYR A 41 -5.43 1.75 4.65
N THR A 42 -5.09 2.92 4.11
CA THR A 42 -4.37 3.91 4.92
C THR A 42 -5.22 4.31 6.12
N ALA A 43 -6.50 4.60 5.89
CA ALA A 43 -7.38 4.97 6.98
C ALA A 43 -7.51 3.85 8.01
N ASP A 44 -7.63 2.61 7.54
CA ASP A 44 -7.75 1.47 8.46
C ASP A 44 -6.50 1.33 9.32
N ILE A 45 -5.33 1.52 8.75
CA ILE A 45 -4.08 1.40 9.49
C ILE A 45 -3.93 2.56 10.48
N VAL A 46 -4.28 3.78 10.05
CA VAL A 46 -4.24 4.93 10.95
C VAL A 46 -5.14 4.68 12.16
N LEU A 47 -6.36 4.23 11.90
CA LEU A 47 -7.31 4.00 12.99
C LEU A 47 -6.85 2.89 13.92
N TYR A 48 -6.21 1.86 13.37
CA TYR A 48 -5.67 0.80 14.19
C TYR A 48 -4.62 1.34 15.15
N HIS A 49 -3.70 2.15 14.64
CA HIS A 49 -2.63 2.70 15.49
C HIS A 49 -3.19 3.62 16.57
N LEU A 50 -4.20 4.41 16.21
CA LEU A 50 -4.83 5.28 17.20
C LEU A 50 -5.55 4.48 18.27
N THR A 51 -6.25 3.42 17.87
CA THR A 51 -6.97 2.58 18.81
C THR A 51 -6.00 1.82 19.71
N ALA A 52 -4.89 1.36 19.14
CA ALA A 52 -3.92 0.60 19.93
C ALA A 52 -3.33 1.43 21.06
N SER A 53 -3.26 2.75 20.89
CA SER A 53 -2.75 3.62 21.95
C SER A 53 -3.82 3.97 22.98
N GLN A 54 -5.06 3.50 22.78
CA GLN A 54 -6.17 3.74 23.71
C GLN A 54 -6.96 2.45 23.83
N PRO A 55 -6.40 1.46 24.55
CA PRO A 55 -6.95 0.11 24.53
C PRO A 55 -8.37 -0.03 25.09
N GLN A 56 -8.83 0.92 25.85
CA GLN A 56 -10.19 0.85 26.39
C GLN A 56 -11.23 1.38 25.42
N LYS A 57 -10.84 1.87 24.25
CA LYS A 57 -11.81 2.33 23.27
C LYS A 57 -12.56 1.15 22.69
N MET A 58 -13.84 1.38 22.44
CA MET A 58 -14.67 0.35 21.81
C MET A 58 -14.30 0.16 20.36
N GLY A 59 -14.58 -1.03 19.86
CA GLY A 59 -14.36 -1.32 18.46
C GLY A 59 -12.96 -1.76 18.12
N SER A 60 -12.15 -2.06 19.13
CA SER A 60 -10.75 -2.44 18.87
C SER A 60 -10.65 -3.73 18.05
N GLU A 61 -11.59 -4.66 18.22
CA GLU A 61 -11.56 -5.90 17.46
C GLU A 61 -11.83 -5.64 15.97
N ILE A 62 -12.77 -4.74 15.68
CA ILE A 62 -13.05 -4.38 14.30
C ILE A 62 -11.84 -3.69 13.67
N ARG A 63 -11.19 -2.81 14.44
CA ARG A 63 -10.00 -2.13 13.93
C ARG A 63 -8.89 -3.13 13.62
N LYS A 64 -8.73 -4.14 14.48
CA LYS A 64 -7.72 -5.15 14.22
C LYS A 64 -8.06 -5.97 12.98
N GLU A 65 -9.31 -6.33 12.80
CA GLU A 65 -9.72 -7.06 11.60
C GLU A 65 -9.44 -6.26 10.34
N ARG A 66 -9.74 -4.96 10.37
CA ARG A 66 -9.51 -4.11 9.21
C ARG A 66 -8.02 -3.93 8.97
N TYR A 67 -7.25 -3.78 10.04
CA TYR A 67 -5.80 -3.70 9.91
C TYR A 67 -5.25 -4.99 9.29
N ASP A 68 -5.68 -6.12 9.79
CA ASP A 68 -5.20 -7.41 9.27
C ASP A 68 -5.54 -7.56 7.79
N ARG A 69 -6.73 -7.10 7.39
CA ARG A 69 -7.12 -7.15 5.98
C ARG A 69 -6.24 -6.25 5.12
N ALA A 70 -5.93 -5.06 5.62
CA ALA A 70 -5.04 -4.16 4.89
C ALA A 70 -3.67 -4.78 4.71
N ILE A 71 -3.13 -5.36 5.76
CA ILE A 71 -1.81 -5.98 5.70
C ILE A 71 -1.82 -7.17 4.74
N LYS A 72 -2.88 -7.96 4.76
CA LYS A 72 -2.99 -9.11 3.85
C LYS A 72 -3.00 -8.64 2.40
N TRP A 73 -3.71 -7.56 2.12
CA TRP A 73 -3.71 -7.00 0.77
C TRP A 73 -2.31 -6.53 0.38
N LEU A 74 -1.64 -5.83 1.27
CA LEU A 74 -0.28 -5.36 1.00
C LEU A 74 0.68 -6.53 0.77
N GLU A 75 0.54 -7.59 1.54
CA GLU A 75 1.35 -8.78 1.33
C GLU A 75 1.08 -9.40 -0.04
N GLY A 76 -0.19 -9.38 -0.47
CA GLY A 76 -0.53 -9.86 -1.80
C GLY A 76 0.08 -9.02 -2.91
N VAL A 77 0.11 -7.71 -2.71
CA VAL A 77 0.76 -6.81 -3.66
C VAL A 77 2.27 -7.08 -3.70
N GLN A 78 2.88 -7.20 -2.53
CA GLN A 78 4.31 -7.42 -2.45
C GLN A 78 4.70 -8.75 -3.10
N ALA A 79 3.85 -9.76 -2.96
CA ALA A 79 4.10 -11.07 -3.54
C ALA A 79 3.77 -11.15 -5.03
N GLY A 80 3.22 -10.08 -5.59
CA GLY A 80 2.86 -10.07 -7.00
C GLY A 80 1.54 -10.75 -7.32
N LYS A 81 0.79 -11.14 -6.32
CA LYS A 81 -0.52 -11.77 -6.53
C LYS A 81 -1.61 -10.76 -6.77
N ILE A 82 -1.43 -9.54 -6.30
CA ILE A 82 -2.37 -8.45 -6.51
C ILE A 82 -1.62 -7.34 -7.21
N ILE A 83 -2.17 -6.84 -8.30
CA ILE A 83 -1.53 -5.79 -9.07
C ILE A 83 -2.44 -4.57 -9.05
N PRO A 84 -2.19 -3.65 -8.14
CA PRO A 84 -3.04 -2.46 -8.03
C PRO A 84 -2.71 -1.43 -9.10
N ASP A 85 -3.65 -0.53 -9.31
CA ASP A 85 -3.48 0.58 -10.25
C ASP A 85 -2.74 1.71 -9.54
N LEU A 86 -1.43 1.60 -9.51
CA LEU A 86 -0.57 2.56 -8.84
C LEU A 86 0.58 2.95 -9.76
N PRO A 87 1.12 4.15 -9.58
CA PRO A 87 2.26 4.56 -10.42
C PRO A 87 3.47 3.69 -10.16
N LEU A 88 4.06 3.22 -11.25
CA LEU A 88 5.22 2.35 -11.18
C LEU A 88 6.48 3.15 -10.98
N LYS A 89 7.42 2.52 -10.31
CA LYS A 89 8.75 3.07 -10.12
C LYS A 89 9.47 3.09 -11.47
N VAL A 90 10.17 4.19 -11.76
CA VAL A 90 10.91 4.31 -13.01
C VAL A 90 12.35 3.95 -12.74
N ALA A 91 12.90 3.03 -13.56
CA ALA A 91 14.28 2.62 -13.42
C ALA A 91 15.21 3.76 -13.86
N GLU A 92 16.46 3.67 -13.44
CA GLU A 92 17.43 4.71 -13.73
C GLU A 92 17.62 4.95 -15.24
N ASP A 93 17.40 3.92 -16.03
CA ASP A 93 17.55 4.04 -17.49
C ASP A 93 16.25 4.48 -18.14
N GLY A 94 15.24 4.89 -17.39
CA GLY A 94 14.00 5.40 -17.92
C GLY A 94 12.92 4.37 -18.13
N THR A 95 13.18 3.10 -17.88
CA THR A 95 12.15 2.08 -18.00
C THR A 95 11.43 1.92 -16.67
N SER A 96 10.21 1.39 -16.73
CA SER A 96 9.50 1.16 -15.49
C SER A 96 10.14 -0.01 -14.76
N GLY A 97 10.09 0.05 -13.44
CA GLY A 97 10.67 -0.99 -12.62
C GLY A 97 10.00 -2.32 -12.78
N PHE A 98 8.84 -2.35 -13.37
CA PHE A 98 8.08 -3.57 -13.52
C PHE A 98 8.42 -4.30 -14.78
N GLY A 99 8.80 -3.61 -15.82
CA GLY A 99 8.94 -4.23 -17.12
C GLY A 99 10.31 -4.64 -17.49
N THR A 100 11.24 -4.42 -16.65
CA THR A 100 12.58 -4.74 -17.06
C THR A 100 12.79 -6.21 -17.03
N SER A 101 13.71 -6.59 -17.64
CA SER A 101 14.27 -7.88 -17.48
C SER A 101 13.30 -8.96 -17.73
N PHE A 102 12.17 -8.65 -17.91
CA PHE A 102 11.43 -9.76 -18.34
C PHE A 102 11.08 -9.62 -19.66
N HIS A 103 11.15 -9.54 -19.80
CA HIS A 103 10.80 -9.56 -20.72
C HIS A 103 10.45 -10.45 -21.06
N SER A 104 10.28 -10.62 -20.99
CA SER A 104 9.93 -11.34 -21.25
C SER A 104 9.04 -11.82 -20.86
N SER A 105 8.52 -11.88 -20.51
CA SER A 105 7.76 -12.31 -20.04
C SER A 105 6.87 -11.89 -19.85
N PRO A 106 6.25 -11.75 -20.05
CA PRO A 106 5.43 -11.40 -19.51
C PRO A 106 4.65 -11.93 -18.96
N LYS A 107 4.72 -12.58 -18.71
CA LYS A 107 4.28 -12.99 -18.24
C LYS A 107 4.08 -12.99 -17.27
N LEU A 108 3.97 -12.97 -16.90
CA LEU A 108 3.79 -12.90 -16.00
C LEU A 108 2.85 -12.61 -15.61
N ARG A 109 2.13 -12.70 -15.92
CA ARG A 109 1.34 -12.48 -15.71
C ARG A 109 0.54 -12.94 -15.65
N HIS A 110 0.00 -13.55 -15.58
CA HIS A 110 -0.59 -13.88 -15.52
C HIS A 110 -0.76 -14.66 -15.36
N ASP A 111 -0.71 -15.09 -15.46
CA ASP A 111 -0.76 -15.72 -15.29
C ASP A 111 -0.65 -15.97 -14.59
N TRP A 112 -0.65 -15.74 -14.32
CA TRP A 112 -0.42 -15.62 -13.89
C TRP A 112 -0.91 -15.86 -13.57
#